data_3bb8aea34288b496eeb8b25257ed7d6f
#
_entry.id   3bb8aea34288b496eeb8b25257ed7d6f
#
_cell.length_a   1.000
_cell.length_b   1.000
_cell.length_c   1.000
_cell.angle_alpha   90.00
_cell.angle_beta   90.00
_cell.angle_gamma   90.00
#
_symmetry.space_group_name_H-M   'P 1'
#
loop_
_entity.id
_entity.type
_entity.pdbx_description
1 polymer ?
#
loop_
_entity_poly.entity_id
_entity_poly.type
_entity_poly.pdbx_seq_one_letter_code
_entity_poly.pdbx_strand_id
1 'polypeptide(L)'
;MQIYTTDVLILGGGLSAYMAAYTMLKKRRKDKLLIVAPNRTGESARALRGMALSRLDGDSAVKYGQDTLKTGAYQNDPALVKVLSEESTAVFDRVRTVVNYDPPEENSRFRPVTGDQNALWKTLADTVEKQAEVKKGCCGLRLLIQEGRVQGALCYDEGKRAFFAVSTGTVVLATGGYGELYRENADFTSLRGAGSGIGLAYYAGAEMADLEFAAFDGSSVTTLGGVVIDSQCHTTIPGLIACGGVTAGVHGAGLLKGNAETAALVFGRRAGHTLTRMDFLPGADEESIYKWVNELVFIGQKDQAEAYARIRQEIAHTLNASAGEIRTQEKIEDGLKIVAHLQHELNDLDLCPLRQVYEKMELDFALIAARLTLLASLEREESCGCYKRAVIHRVEKNVEEELVPEEATDEEISTEEAQAETESIAGKSIQEEQSAPDDSIAVVCEPLKDPEYEDQIELIEKEVKPYRVTMKLSSMILMPQKEPWNKNS
;
A
#
# COMPACT_ATOMS: atom_id res chain seq x y z
N MET A 1 -26.42 17.11 -0.24
CA MET A 1 -24.96 16.94 -0.20
C MET A 1 -24.32 18.31 -0.27
N GLN A 2 -23.23 18.55 0.48
CA GLN A 2 -22.48 19.81 0.43
C GLN A 2 -21.44 19.77 -0.68
N ILE A 3 -21.27 20.86 -1.42
CA ILE A 3 -20.23 21.00 -2.45
C ILE A 3 -19.29 22.11 -2.00
N TYR A 4 -17.99 21.84 -1.99
CA TYR A 4 -16.92 22.79 -1.72
C TYR A 4 -16.24 23.15 -3.03
N THR A 5 -15.79 24.39 -3.15
CA THR A 5 -14.98 24.86 -4.28
C THR A 5 -13.61 25.32 -3.78
N THR A 6 -12.56 24.78 -4.38
CA THR A 6 -11.18 25.10 -4.02
C THR A 6 -10.29 25.14 -5.26
N ASP A 7 -9.16 25.85 -5.19
CA ASP A 7 -8.18 25.86 -6.28
C ASP A 7 -7.38 24.55 -6.32
N VAL A 8 -7.06 24.00 -5.14
CA VAL A 8 -6.33 22.73 -4.99
C VAL A 8 -6.97 21.87 -3.91
N LEU A 9 -7.14 20.59 -4.20
CA LEU A 9 -7.52 19.56 -3.23
C LEU A 9 -6.32 18.63 -3.00
N ILE A 10 -5.93 18.41 -1.74
CA ILE A 10 -4.98 17.37 -1.37
C ILE A 10 -5.71 16.23 -0.68
N LEU A 11 -5.57 15.00 -1.20
CA LEU A 11 -6.09 13.78 -0.59
C LEU A 11 -4.96 13.07 0.15
N GLY A 12 -5.03 13.04 1.48
CA GLY A 12 -4.05 12.45 2.38
C GLY A 12 -3.59 13.41 3.48
N GLY A 13 -3.08 12.85 4.59
CA GLY A 13 -2.67 13.60 5.79
C GLY A 13 -1.24 13.28 6.25
N GLY A 14 -0.41 12.65 5.39
CA GLY A 14 0.96 12.28 5.68
C GLY A 14 1.98 13.41 5.46
N LEU A 15 3.26 13.10 5.67
CA LEU A 15 4.36 14.07 5.49
C LEU A 15 4.41 14.65 4.07
N SER A 16 4.15 13.85 3.03
CA SER A 16 4.16 14.34 1.64
C SER A 16 3.02 15.35 1.39
N ALA A 17 1.83 15.11 1.93
CA ALA A 17 0.68 16.00 1.82
C ALA A 17 0.97 17.37 2.46
N TYR A 18 1.41 17.35 3.72
CA TYR A 18 1.69 18.60 4.44
C TYR A 18 2.93 19.32 3.93
N MET A 19 3.93 18.62 3.40
CA MET A 19 5.08 19.24 2.75
C MET A 19 4.68 19.92 1.42
N ALA A 20 3.80 19.32 0.64
CA ALA A 20 3.25 19.90 -0.59
C ALA A 20 2.44 21.18 -0.27
N ALA A 21 1.52 21.09 0.68
CA ALA A 21 0.72 22.21 1.16
C ALA A 21 1.60 23.37 1.68
N TYR A 22 2.53 23.05 2.57
CA TYR A 22 3.46 24.04 3.14
C TYR A 22 4.28 24.76 2.05
N THR A 23 4.78 24.01 1.08
CA THR A 23 5.60 24.58 0.00
C THR A 23 4.79 25.48 -0.92
N MET A 24 3.56 25.07 -1.28
CA MET A 24 2.62 25.88 -2.06
C MET A 24 2.27 27.18 -1.33
N LEU A 25 1.81 27.08 -0.08
CA LEU A 25 1.31 28.22 0.70
C LEU A 25 2.38 29.28 0.98
N LYS A 26 3.66 28.94 0.96
CA LYS A 26 4.74 29.94 1.05
C LYS A 26 4.72 30.97 -0.06
N LYS A 27 4.26 30.62 -1.26
CA LYS A 27 4.25 31.47 -2.45
C LYS A 27 2.83 31.88 -2.88
N ARG A 28 1.84 31.03 -2.61
CA ARG A 28 0.45 31.18 -3.05
C ARG A 28 -0.53 31.23 -1.86
N ARG A 29 -0.36 32.21 -0.98
CA ARG A 29 -1.17 32.37 0.24
C ARG A 29 -2.63 32.75 0.00
N LYS A 30 -2.98 33.23 -1.19
CA LYS A 30 -4.35 33.65 -1.53
C LYS A 30 -5.16 32.55 -2.18
N ASP A 31 -4.51 31.52 -2.69
CA ASP A 31 -5.19 30.42 -3.34
C ASP A 31 -5.85 29.53 -2.28
N LYS A 32 -7.04 29.04 -2.59
CA LYS A 32 -7.81 28.18 -1.71
C LYS A 32 -7.23 26.76 -1.76
N LEU A 33 -6.86 26.25 -0.62
CA LEU A 33 -6.35 24.90 -0.44
C LEU A 33 -7.24 24.15 0.54
N LEU A 34 -7.76 23.00 0.09
CA LEU A 34 -8.49 22.06 0.92
C LEU A 34 -7.67 20.77 1.07
N ILE A 35 -7.50 20.31 2.30
CA ILE A 35 -6.90 19.01 2.61
C ILE A 35 -7.98 18.10 3.16
N VAL A 36 -8.15 16.93 2.56
CA VAL A 36 -9.02 15.86 3.04
C VAL A 36 -8.13 14.74 3.58
N ALA A 37 -8.20 14.50 4.89
CA ALA A 37 -7.33 13.59 5.57
C ALA A 37 -8.12 12.65 6.50
N PRO A 38 -7.78 11.36 6.58
CA PRO A 38 -8.38 10.46 7.55
C PRO A 38 -8.05 10.91 9.00
N ASN A 39 -8.87 10.51 9.97
CA ASN A 39 -8.64 10.81 11.39
C ASN A 39 -7.28 10.35 11.89
N ARG A 40 -6.74 9.37 11.22
CA ARG A 40 -5.49 8.77 11.57
C ARG A 40 -4.41 9.24 10.61
N THR A 41 -3.35 9.77 11.16
CA THR A 41 -2.17 10.16 10.40
C THR A 41 -1.49 8.95 9.77
N GLY A 42 -1.04 9.09 8.53
CA GLY A 42 -0.31 8.04 7.82
C GLY A 42 0.96 7.58 8.58
N GLU A 43 1.52 6.46 8.17
CA GLU A 43 2.68 5.84 8.82
C GLU A 43 3.85 6.83 8.95
N SER A 44 4.21 7.52 7.89
CA SER A 44 5.27 8.56 7.88
C SER A 44 4.98 9.79 8.75
N ALA A 45 3.72 10.02 9.10
CA ALA A 45 3.36 11.11 10.01
C ALA A 45 3.45 10.70 11.47
N ARG A 46 3.36 9.38 11.78
CA ARG A 46 3.45 8.88 13.14
C ARG A 46 4.88 8.76 13.65
N ALA A 47 5.82 8.46 12.76
CA ALA A 47 7.20 8.26 13.13
C ALA A 47 8.13 8.53 11.94
N LEU A 48 8.69 9.71 11.88
CA LEU A 48 9.88 9.94 11.04
C LEU A 48 11.05 9.22 11.71
N ARG A 49 11.34 8.00 11.27
CA ARG A 49 12.40 7.17 11.88
C ARG A 49 13.80 7.64 11.51
N GLY A 50 13.95 8.22 10.32
CA GLY A 50 15.21 8.71 9.80
C GLY A 50 15.11 9.11 8.33
N MET A 51 16.22 9.52 7.77
CA MET A 51 16.33 9.90 6.35
C MET A 51 17.61 9.36 5.75
N ALA A 52 17.56 8.95 4.49
CA ALA A 52 18.75 8.71 3.69
C ALA A 52 19.14 10.01 2.95
N LEU A 53 20.42 10.29 2.94
CA LEU A 53 20.98 11.44 2.22
C LEU A 53 22.48 11.25 1.95
N SER A 54 23.08 12.17 1.20
CA SER A 54 24.51 12.21 0.99
C SER A 54 25.25 12.30 2.32
N ARG A 55 26.40 11.63 2.42
CA ARG A 55 27.30 11.70 3.59
C ARG A 55 28.04 13.04 3.62
N LEU A 56 28.61 13.38 4.78
CA LEU A 56 29.27 14.68 4.93
C LEU A 56 30.63 14.75 4.20
N ASP A 57 31.43 13.67 4.21
CA ASP A 57 32.80 13.72 3.68
C ASP A 57 32.97 12.85 2.43
N GLY A 58 33.32 13.48 1.30
CA GLY A 58 33.64 12.78 0.04
C GLY A 58 32.46 12.13 -0.67
N ASP A 59 31.23 12.37 -0.22
CA ASP A 59 30.00 11.90 -0.84
C ASP A 59 29.39 12.98 -1.77
N SER A 60 28.40 12.57 -2.55
CA SER A 60 27.71 13.46 -3.48
C SER A 60 26.29 12.96 -3.78
N ALA A 61 25.45 13.85 -4.31
CA ALA A 61 24.15 13.47 -4.84
C ALA A 61 24.26 12.38 -5.91
N VAL A 62 25.33 12.40 -6.73
CA VAL A 62 25.58 11.37 -7.75
C VAL A 62 25.78 9.99 -7.11
N LYS A 63 26.64 9.90 -6.08
CA LYS A 63 26.86 8.63 -5.36
C LYS A 63 25.59 8.14 -4.67
N TYR A 64 24.83 9.06 -4.07
CA TYR A 64 23.54 8.72 -3.47
C TYR A 64 22.54 8.18 -4.52
N GLY A 65 22.47 8.82 -5.68
CA GLY A 65 21.65 8.33 -6.80
C GLY A 65 22.11 6.93 -7.26
N GLN A 66 23.42 6.71 -7.38
CA GLN A 66 23.98 5.39 -7.73
C GLN A 66 23.63 4.30 -6.72
N ASP A 67 23.72 4.58 -5.41
CA ASP A 67 23.35 3.62 -4.37
C ASP A 67 21.86 3.31 -4.41
N THR A 68 21.01 4.33 -4.66
CA THR A 68 19.57 4.14 -4.83
C THR A 68 19.25 3.27 -6.05
N LEU A 69 19.87 3.55 -7.21
CA LEU A 69 19.72 2.74 -8.42
C LEU A 69 20.17 1.28 -8.21
N LYS A 70 21.32 1.09 -7.56
CA LYS A 70 21.86 -0.25 -7.26
C LYS A 70 20.92 -1.02 -6.33
N THR A 71 20.44 -0.40 -5.24
CA THR A 71 19.51 -1.02 -4.31
C THR A 71 18.19 -1.38 -5.01
N GLY A 72 17.70 -0.52 -5.89
CA GLY A 72 16.50 -0.75 -6.70
C GLY A 72 16.71 -1.72 -7.87
N ALA A 73 17.87 -2.42 -7.92
CA ALA A 73 18.25 -3.32 -9.00
C ALA A 73 18.08 -2.67 -10.41
N TYR A 74 18.31 -1.37 -10.49
CA TYR A 74 18.18 -0.55 -11.70
C TYR A 74 16.78 -0.55 -12.34
N GLN A 75 15.75 -0.91 -11.57
CA GLN A 75 14.34 -0.83 -12.00
C GLN A 75 13.72 0.56 -11.71
N ASN A 76 14.46 1.45 -11.11
CA ASN A 76 14.06 2.83 -10.80
C ASN A 76 13.89 3.66 -12.08
N ASP A 77 13.11 4.74 -11.98
CA ASP A 77 13.17 5.83 -12.94
C ASP A 77 14.38 6.74 -12.63
N PRO A 78 15.39 6.81 -13.51
CA PRO A 78 16.59 7.60 -13.26
C PRO A 78 16.31 9.10 -13.07
N ALA A 79 15.26 9.64 -13.69
CA ALA A 79 14.88 11.04 -13.54
C ALA A 79 14.35 11.33 -12.13
N LEU A 80 13.56 10.39 -11.57
CA LEU A 80 13.07 10.51 -10.20
C LEU A 80 14.19 10.30 -9.18
N VAL A 81 15.08 9.34 -9.40
CA VAL A 81 16.26 9.14 -8.53
C VAL A 81 17.16 10.38 -8.52
N LYS A 82 17.34 11.02 -9.67
CA LYS A 82 18.08 12.29 -9.76
C LYS A 82 17.44 13.37 -8.90
N VAL A 83 16.11 13.56 -8.99
CA VAL A 83 15.38 14.51 -8.13
C VAL A 83 15.57 14.19 -6.66
N LEU A 84 15.41 12.92 -6.27
CA LEU A 84 15.58 12.47 -4.88
C LEU A 84 16.97 12.85 -4.37
N SER A 85 18.02 12.48 -5.09
CA SER A 85 19.40 12.65 -4.64
C SER A 85 19.84 14.12 -4.62
N GLU A 86 19.46 14.92 -5.60
CA GLU A 86 19.82 16.35 -5.69
C GLU A 86 19.09 17.21 -4.67
N GLU A 87 17.82 16.91 -4.35
CA GLU A 87 17.00 17.73 -3.46
C GLU A 87 17.03 17.27 -2.00
N SER A 88 17.50 16.08 -1.70
CA SER A 88 17.51 15.50 -0.34
C SER A 88 18.22 16.38 0.68
N THR A 89 19.38 16.94 0.33
CA THR A 89 20.16 17.81 1.23
C THR A 89 19.39 19.09 1.59
N ALA A 90 18.78 19.73 0.60
CA ALA A 90 18.01 20.96 0.84
C ALA A 90 16.75 20.72 1.68
N VAL A 91 16.15 19.55 1.55
CA VAL A 91 15.03 19.10 2.40
C VAL A 91 15.54 18.81 3.81
N PHE A 92 16.63 18.05 3.94
CA PHE A 92 17.24 17.74 5.23
C PHE A 92 17.63 19.01 6.01
N ASP A 93 18.28 19.99 5.37
CA ASP A 93 18.68 21.25 6.00
C ASP A 93 17.48 22.01 6.62
N ARG A 94 16.31 21.85 6.03
CA ARG A 94 15.08 22.40 6.60
C ARG A 94 14.55 21.55 7.74
N VAL A 95 14.52 20.22 7.56
CA VAL A 95 13.93 19.30 8.54
C VAL A 95 14.75 19.29 9.84
N ARG A 96 16.08 19.38 9.78
CA ARG A 96 16.96 19.44 10.94
C ARG A 96 16.77 20.68 11.83
N THR A 97 16.04 21.68 11.38
CA THR A 97 15.66 22.83 12.24
C THR A 97 14.53 22.47 13.22
N VAL A 98 13.88 21.34 13.03
CA VAL A 98 12.74 20.88 13.83
C VAL A 98 13.03 19.55 14.50
N VAL A 99 13.86 18.71 13.88
CA VAL A 99 14.13 17.33 14.30
C VAL A 99 15.63 17.13 14.44
N ASN A 100 16.05 16.45 15.51
CA ASN A 100 17.43 16.08 15.73
C ASN A 100 17.73 14.73 15.07
N TYR A 101 18.95 14.55 14.63
CA TYR A 101 19.43 13.33 13.98
C TYR A 101 20.72 12.86 14.63
N ASP A 102 20.87 11.54 14.78
CA ASP A 102 22.12 10.92 15.11
C ASP A 102 23.06 10.86 13.89
N PRO A 103 24.36 10.76 14.12
CA PRO A 103 25.30 10.44 13.07
C PRO A 103 24.89 9.15 12.35
N PRO A 104 25.17 9.00 11.04
CA PRO A 104 24.91 7.75 10.36
C PRO A 104 25.83 6.65 10.89
N GLU A 105 25.33 5.43 10.90
CA GLU A 105 26.16 4.24 11.10
C GLU A 105 27.24 4.17 10.01
N GLU A 106 28.36 3.50 10.32
CA GLU A 106 29.44 3.29 9.36
C GLU A 106 28.88 2.63 8.07
N ASN A 107 29.26 3.16 6.93
CA ASN A 107 28.77 2.71 5.61
C ASN A 107 27.26 2.82 5.36
N SER A 108 26.49 3.51 6.20
CA SER A 108 25.06 3.76 6.02
C SER A 108 24.78 5.20 5.58
N ARG A 109 23.78 5.37 4.70
CA ARG A 109 23.19 6.69 4.37
C ARG A 109 22.11 7.11 5.34
N PHE A 110 21.61 6.17 6.12
CA PHE A 110 20.52 6.39 7.04
C PHE A 110 20.94 7.23 8.24
N ARG A 111 20.20 8.29 8.50
CA ARG A 111 20.35 9.15 9.68
C ARG A 111 19.11 8.98 10.55
N PRO A 112 19.23 8.26 11.66
CA PRO A 112 18.10 8.06 12.56
C PRO A 112 17.70 9.39 13.21
N VAL A 113 16.39 9.55 13.38
CA VAL A 113 15.81 10.68 14.12
C VAL A 113 15.85 10.39 15.60
N THR A 114 16.29 11.37 16.39
CA THR A 114 16.24 11.35 17.84
C THR A 114 15.16 12.29 18.40
N GLY A 115 14.57 11.94 19.52
CA GLY A 115 13.53 12.73 20.17
C GLY A 115 12.12 12.48 19.62
N ASP A 116 11.30 13.54 19.49
CA ASP A 116 9.92 13.41 19.02
C ASP A 116 9.87 13.20 17.50
N GLN A 117 9.68 11.97 17.09
CA GLN A 117 9.56 11.57 15.67
C GLN A 117 8.35 12.20 14.96
N ASN A 118 7.41 12.76 15.70
CA ASN A 118 6.24 13.46 15.16
C ASN A 118 6.45 14.98 15.04
N ALA A 119 7.56 15.52 15.56
CA ALA A 119 7.79 16.95 15.62
C ALA A 119 7.69 17.66 14.26
N LEU A 120 8.25 17.03 13.21
CA LEU A 120 8.17 17.58 11.87
C LEU A 120 6.72 17.66 11.36
N TRP A 121 5.97 16.56 11.49
CA TRP A 121 4.58 16.53 11.05
C TRP A 121 3.73 17.56 11.79
N LYS A 122 3.87 17.67 13.13
CA LYS A 122 3.17 18.66 13.96
C LYS A 122 3.50 20.09 13.49
N THR A 123 4.77 20.39 13.27
CA THR A 123 5.21 21.74 12.81
C THR A 123 4.65 22.10 11.45
N LEU A 124 4.63 21.15 10.52
CA LEU A 124 4.03 21.36 9.20
C LEU A 124 2.51 21.53 9.30
N ALA A 125 1.84 20.68 10.09
CA ALA A 125 0.40 20.75 10.31
C ALA A 125 -0.01 22.08 10.93
N ASP A 126 0.63 22.50 12.02
CA ASP A 126 0.36 23.77 12.70
C ASP A 126 0.53 24.99 11.77
N THR A 127 1.45 24.90 10.83
CA THR A 127 1.69 25.99 9.88
C THR A 127 0.65 26.01 8.75
N VAL A 128 0.31 24.84 8.22
CA VAL A 128 -0.62 24.68 7.10
C VAL A 128 -2.05 24.96 7.54
N GLU A 129 -2.48 24.41 8.69
CA GLU A 129 -3.85 24.53 9.20
C GLU A 129 -4.26 25.98 9.57
N LYS A 130 -3.29 26.88 9.69
CA LYS A 130 -3.56 28.34 9.84
C LYS A 130 -3.94 29.03 8.54
N GLN A 131 -3.70 28.41 7.39
CA GLN A 131 -3.82 29.04 6.07
C GLN A 131 -4.67 28.20 5.08
N ALA A 132 -4.92 26.93 5.37
CA ALA A 132 -5.70 26.02 4.56
C ALA A 132 -6.87 25.43 5.36
N GLU A 133 -7.95 25.10 4.66
CA GLU A 133 -9.02 24.29 5.25
C GLU A 133 -8.59 22.83 5.31
N VAL A 134 -8.72 22.19 6.48
CA VAL A 134 -8.40 20.77 6.68
C VAL A 134 -9.61 20.04 7.23
N LYS A 135 -10.11 19.06 6.45
CA LYS A 135 -11.18 18.15 6.87
C LYS A 135 -10.54 16.85 7.36
N LYS A 136 -10.47 16.72 8.71
CA LYS A 136 -9.99 15.51 9.38
C LYS A 136 -11.14 14.50 9.52
N GLY A 137 -10.83 13.21 9.47
CA GLY A 137 -11.83 12.15 9.47
C GLY A 137 -12.60 12.03 8.16
N CYS A 138 -11.98 12.46 7.09
CA CYS A 138 -12.57 12.44 5.77
C CYS A 138 -11.64 11.74 4.78
N CYS A 139 -12.22 11.11 3.76
CA CYS A 139 -11.48 10.42 2.71
C CYS A 139 -12.06 10.70 1.33
N GLY A 140 -11.22 10.55 0.30
CA GLY A 140 -11.64 10.57 -1.10
C GLY A 140 -12.20 9.21 -1.52
N LEU A 141 -13.31 9.19 -2.24
CA LEU A 141 -13.96 7.98 -2.74
C LEU A 141 -13.85 7.82 -4.26
N ARG A 142 -13.91 8.92 -5.00
CA ARG A 142 -13.82 8.94 -6.47
C ARG A 142 -13.29 10.29 -6.94
N LEU A 143 -12.57 10.26 -8.05
CA LEU A 143 -12.23 11.48 -8.79
C LEU A 143 -13.24 11.67 -9.93
N LEU A 144 -13.73 12.87 -10.12
CA LEU A 144 -14.52 13.24 -11.28
C LEU A 144 -13.56 13.56 -12.43
N ILE A 145 -13.60 12.73 -13.45
CA ILE A 145 -12.81 12.92 -14.68
C ILE A 145 -13.79 13.25 -15.80
N GLN A 146 -13.64 14.41 -16.40
CA GLN A 146 -14.38 14.83 -17.59
C GLN A 146 -13.40 15.36 -18.62
N GLU A 147 -13.64 15.06 -19.89
CA GLU A 147 -12.74 15.44 -20.99
C GLU A 147 -11.26 15.07 -20.75
N GLY A 148 -11.04 13.91 -20.10
CA GLY A 148 -9.71 13.38 -19.81
C GLY A 148 -8.94 14.13 -18.71
N ARG A 149 -9.57 15.02 -17.93
CA ARG A 149 -8.95 15.79 -16.86
C ARG A 149 -9.74 15.75 -15.55
N VAL A 150 -9.07 16.05 -14.45
CA VAL A 150 -9.72 16.19 -13.15
C VAL A 150 -10.64 17.40 -13.14
N GLN A 151 -11.85 17.20 -12.62
CA GLN A 151 -12.88 18.24 -12.46
C GLN A 151 -13.42 18.30 -11.02
N GLY A 152 -13.05 17.34 -10.17
CA GLY A 152 -13.47 17.31 -8.78
C GLY A 152 -13.25 15.97 -8.11
N ALA A 153 -13.78 15.83 -6.90
CA ALA A 153 -13.75 14.59 -6.13
C ALA A 153 -15.03 14.43 -5.30
N LEU A 154 -15.45 13.16 -5.15
CA LEU A 154 -16.42 12.75 -4.14
C LEU A 154 -15.64 12.30 -2.90
N CYS A 155 -16.08 12.79 -1.74
CA CYS A 155 -15.47 12.50 -0.45
C CYS A 155 -16.52 12.06 0.56
N TYR A 156 -16.06 11.42 1.64
CA TYR A 156 -16.89 10.96 2.74
C TYR A 156 -16.36 11.50 4.07
N ASP A 157 -17.26 11.99 4.92
CA ASP A 157 -16.99 12.43 6.29
C ASP A 157 -17.45 11.31 7.24
N GLU A 158 -16.50 10.59 7.84
CA GLU A 158 -16.78 9.46 8.75
C GLU A 158 -17.54 9.92 10.00
N GLY A 159 -17.20 11.08 10.54
CA GLY A 159 -17.82 11.61 11.75
C GLY A 159 -19.29 11.99 11.53
N LYS A 160 -19.59 12.59 10.39
CA LYS A 160 -20.96 12.97 10.01
C LYS A 160 -21.71 11.87 9.29
N ARG A 161 -21.00 10.82 8.84
CA ARG A 161 -21.55 9.76 7.98
C ARG A 161 -22.24 10.35 6.76
N ALA A 162 -21.55 11.25 6.07
CA ALA A 162 -22.14 12.02 4.98
C ALA A 162 -21.17 12.19 3.81
N PHE A 163 -21.70 12.20 2.62
CA PHE A 163 -20.95 12.56 1.42
C PHE A 163 -20.86 14.06 1.26
N PHE A 164 -19.75 14.51 0.72
CA PHE A 164 -19.56 15.84 0.19
C PHE A 164 -18.73 15.77 -1.08
N ALA A 165 -18.91 16.73 -1.96
CA ALA A 165 -18.12 16.84 -3.17
C ALA A 165 -17.20 18.06 -3.12
N VAL A 166 -16.11 18.00 -3.88
CA VAL A 166 -15.18 19.10 -4.07
C VAL A 166 -15.04 19.38 -5.55
N SER A 167 -15.40 20.61 -5.95
CA SER A 167 -15.18 21.12 -7.30
C SER A 167 -13.78 21.73 -7.37
N THR A 168 -12.91 21.17 -8.19
CA THR A 168 -11.55 21.64 -8.43
C THR A 168 -10.97 21.00 -9.68
N GLY A 169 -10.16 21.75 -10.43
CA GLY A 169 -9.40 21.20 -11.55
C GLY A 169 -8.02 20.68 -11.18
N THR A 170 -7.65 20.67 -9.89
CA THR A 170 -6.33 20.23 -9.43
C THR A 170 -6.43 19.39 -8.15
N VAL A 171 -6.02 18.13 -8.24
CA VAL A 171 -6.00 17.18 -7.11
C VAL A 171 -4.59 16.64 -6.92
N VAL A 172 -4.14 16.54 -5.67
CA VAL A 172 -2.90 15.89 -5.27
C VAL A 172 -3.22 14.61 -4.51
N LEU A 173 -2.78 13.46 -5.03
CA LEU A 173 -2.79 12.19 -4.32
C LEU A 173 -1.55 12.09 -3.43
N ALA A 174 -1.74 12.07 -2.12
CA ALA A 174 -0.70 11.91 -1.12
C ALA A 174 -1.14 10.91 -0.03
N THR A 175 -1.79 9.84 -0.47
CA THR A 175 -2.53 8.85 0.33
C THR A 175 -1.66 7.77 0.95
N GLY A 176 -0.37 7.72 0.59
CA GLY A 176 0.55 6.67 1.02
C GLY A 176 0.44 5.40 0.19
N GLY A 177 1.23 4.40 0.55
CA GLY A 177 1.23 3.08 -0.10
C GLY A 177 0.10 2.16 0.39
N TYR A 178 0.18 0.88 0.05
CA TYR A 178 -0.84 -0.11 0.39
C TYR A 178 -0.28 -1.36 1.11
N GLY A 179 0.88 -1.23 1.77
CA GLY A 179 1.51 -2.33 2.51
C GLY A 179 0.65 -2.91 3.64
N GLU A 180 -0.25 -2.11 4.21
CA GLU A 180 -1.20 -2.58 5.23
C GLU A 180 -2.19 -3.65 4.71
N LEU A 181 -2.31 -3.84 3.40
CA LEU A 181 -3.12 -4.93 2.83
C LEU A 181 -2.58 -6.30 3.16
N TYR A 182 -1.27 -6.42 3.38
CA TYR A 182 -0.61 -7.68 3.76
C TYR A 182 -0.80 -8.02 5.24
N ARG A 183 -1.32 -7.10 6.05
CA ARG A 183 -1.45 -7.29 7.48
C ARG A 183 -2.67 -8.12 7.81
N GLU A 184 -2.45 -9.36 8.25
CA GLU A 184 -3.46 -10.23 8.80
C GLU A 184 -3.96 -9.70 10.15
N ASN A 185 -5.20 -10.00 10.49
CA ASN A 185 -5.86 -9.58 11.74
C ASN A 185 -5.96 -8.05 11.95
N ALA A 186 -5.81 -7.24 10.90
CA ALA A 186 -6.09 -5.81 10.99
C ALA A 186 -7.60 -5.59 10.96
N ASP A 187 -8.15 -4.92 11.98
CA ASP A 187 -9.54 -4.49 11.94
C ASP A 187 -9.73 -3.32 10.95
N PHE A 188 -10.92 -3.16 10.39
CA PHE A 188 -11.23 -2.08 9.45
C PHE A 188 -10.96 -0.69 10.02
N THR A 189 -11.10 -0.51 11.31
CA THR A 189 -10.86 0.77 11.98
C THR A 189 -9.38 1.15 12.00
N SER A 190 -8.51 0.18 11.78
CA SER A 190 -7.05 0.36 11.73
C SER A 190 -6.48 0.47 10.32
N LEU A 191 -7.27 0.20 9.28
CA LEU A 191 -6.83 0.18 7.88
C LEU A 191 -6.42 1.57 7.41
N ARG A 192 -5.14 1.70 7.19
CA ARG A 192 -4.51 2.85 6.56
C ARG A 192 -3.51 2.33 5.57
N GLY A 193 -3.46 3.00 4.44
CA GLY A 193 -2.69 2.45 3.35
C GLY A 193 -3.35 1.20 2.76
N ALA A 194 -4.69 1.19 2.71
CA ALA A 194 -5.50 0.14 2.10
C ALA A 194 -5.61 0.28 0.57
N GLY A 195 -4.72 1.07 -0.04
CA GLY A 195 -4.73 1.22 -1.49
C GLY A 195 -5.72 2.27 -2.02
N SER A 196 -6.28 3.14 -1.17
CA SER A 196 -7.24 4.17 -1.61
C SER A 196 -6.70 5.03 -2.76
N GLY A 197 -5.43 5.43 -2.71
CA GLY A 197 -4.80 6.17 -3.80
C GLY A 197 -4.65 5.37 -5.08
N ILE A 198 -4.38 4.08 -4.98
CA ILE A 198 -4.34 3.16 -6.12
C ILE A 198 -5.73 3.03 -6.75
N GLY A 199 -6.77 2.81 -5.92
CA GLY A 199 -8.14 2.74 -6.39
C GLY A 199 -8.62 4.04 -7.03
N LEU A 200 -8.34 5.19 -6.42
CA LEU A 200 -8.66 6.52 -7.00
C LEU A 200 -7.97 6.73 -8.35
N ALA A 201 -6.68 6.40 -8.45
CA ALA A 201 -5.90 6.52 -9.67
C ALA A 201 -6.39 5.54 -10.76
N TYR A 202 -6.74 4.29 -10.37
CA TYR A 202 -7.32 3.29 -11.26
C TYR A 202 -8.60 3.79 -11.92
N TYR A 203 -9.54 4.27 -11.12
CA TYR A 203 -10.80 4.79 -11.65
C TYR A 203 -10.65 6.10 -12.45
N ALA A 204 -9.59 6.85 -12.20
CA ALA A 204 -9.23 8.02 -13.00
C ALA A 204 -8.57 7.65 -14.33
N GLY A 205 -8.16 6.39 -14.52
CA GLY A 205 -7.44 5.93 -15.71
C GLY A 205 -5.95 6.33 -15.71
N ALA A 206 -5.37 6.63 -14.55
CA ALA A 206 -3.96 6.96 -14.44
C ALA A 206 -3.08 5.73 -14.65
N GLU A 207 -1.92 5.94 -15.28
CA GLU A 207 -0.91 4.90 -15.45
C GLU A 207 -0.26 4.54 -14.12
N MET A 208 -0.03 3.23 -13.90
CA MET A 208 0.62 2.70 -12.70
C MET A 208 1.77 1.78 -13.09
N ALA A 209 2.77 1.66 -12.21
CA ALA A 209 3.93 0.81 -12.45
C ALA A 209 4.51 0.24 -11.14
N ASP A 210 5.38 -0.75 -11.30
CA ASP A 210 6.20 -1.32 -10.22
C ASP A 210 5.36 -1.95 -9.07
N LEU A 211 4.10 -2.30 -9.33
CA LEU A 211 3.14 -2.79 -8.31
C LEU A 211 3.52 -4.17 -7.77
N GLU A 212 4.37 -4.91 -8.47
CA GLU A 212 4.95 -6.18 -8.02
C GLU A 212 6.01 -6.00 -6.92
N PHE A 213 6.55 -4.80 -6.74
CA PHE A 213 7.63 -4.57 -5.78
C PHE A 213 7.11 -4.18 -4.40
N ALA A 214 7.49 -4.97 -3.42
CA ALA A 214 7.23 -4.73 -2.01
C ALA A 214 8.44 -5.16 -1.18
N ALA A 215 8.87 -4.31 -0.27
CA ALA A 215 9.95 -4.60 0.67
C ALA A 215 9.34 -5.12 1.98
N PHE A 216 9.76 -6.31 2.39
CA PHE A 216 9.33 -6.96 3.61
C PHE A 216 10.38 -6.75 4.70
N ASP A 217 9.95 -6.27 5.88
CA ASP A 217 10.79 -6.08 7.07
C ASP A 217 10.04 -6.61 8.29
N GLY A 218 10.22 -7.89 8.55
CA GLY A 218 9.41 -8.61 9.56
C GLY A 218 7.92 -8.57 9.22
N SER A 219 7.10 -8.01 10.11
CA SER A 219 5.66 -7.86 9.89
C SER A 219 5.26 -6.59 9.12
N SER A 220 6.23 -5.77 8.72
CA SER A 220 6.00 -4.52 8.00
C SER A 220 6.25 -4.70 6.51
N VAL A 221 5.33 -4.23 5.68
CA VAL A 221 5.45 -4.28 4.22
C VAL A 221 5.39 -2.85 3.67
N THR A 222 6.41 -2.48 2.90
CA THR A 222 6.45 -1.20 2.18
C THR A 222 6.32 -1.45 0.69
N THR A 223 5.21 -1.03 0.09
CA THR A 223 5.01 -1.09 -1.37
C THR A 223 5.86 -0.04 -2.07
N LEU A 224 6.49 -0.41 -3.18
CA LEU A 224 7.46 0.43 -3.89
C LEU A 224 6.92 0.95 -5.22
N GLY A 225 5.80 0.38 -5.69
CA GLY A 225 5.08 0.79 -6.87
C GLY A 225 3.86 1.65 -6.59
N GLY A 226 3.22 2.12 -7.64
CA GLY A 226 2.03 2.96 -7.57
C GLY A 226 1.79 3.77 -8.85
N VAL A 227 1.29 4.98 -8.68
CA VAL A 227 0.98 5.90 -9.78
C VAL A 227 2.25 6.41 -10.45
N VAL A 228 2.31 6.33 -11.77
CA VAL A 228 3.42 6.88 -12.57
C VAL A 228 3.39 8.40 -12.51
N ILE A 229 4.53 8.99 -12.20
CA ILE A 229 4.74 10.44 -12.18
C ILE A 229 5.96 10.85 -13.01
N ASP A 230 5.94 12.09 -13.49
CA ASP A 230 7.14 12.73 -14.03
C ASP A 230 8.00 13.39 -12.91
N SER A 231 9.12 13.98 -13.27
CA SER A 231 10.00 14.68 -12.34
C SER A 231 9.37 15.94 -11.70
N GLN A 232 8.20 16.36 -12.14
CA GLN A 232 7.41 17.44 -11.54
C GLN A 232 6.19 16.94 -10.76
N CYS A 233 6.07 15.63 -10.57
CA CYS A 233 4.96 14.96 -9.90
C CYS A 233 3.63 14.96 -10.67
N HIS A 234 3.59 15.29 -11.97
CA HIS A 234 2.39 15.13 -12.77
C HIS A 234 2.16 13.64 -13.05
N THR A 235 0.90 13.23 -13.00
CA THR A 235 0.48 11.93 -13.50
C THR A 235 0.12 12.00 -14.98
N THR A 236 -0.31 10.88 -15.55
CA THR A 236 -0.82 10.86 -16.94
C THR A 236 -2.20 11.53 -17.11
N ILE A 237 -2.85 11.91 -16.01
CA ILE A 237 -4.15 12.59 -16.01
C ILE A 237 -3.94 14.09 -15.75
N PRO A 238 -4.30 14.98 -16.68
CA PRO A 238 -4.22 16.42 -16.50
C PRO A 238 -4.96 16.90 -15.24
N GLY A 239 -4.29 17.71 -14.43
CA GLY A 239 -4.81 18.19 -13.16
C GLY A 239 -4.63 17.22 -11.98
N LEU A 240 -4.15 15.99 -12.22
CA LEU A 240 -3.83 15.02 -11.18
C LEU A 240 -2.32 15.00 -10.93
N ILE A 241 -1.94 15.30 -9.70
CA ILE A 241 -0.57 15.26 -9.18
C ILE A 241 -0.49 14.13 -8.15
N ALA A 242 0.66 13.47 -8.01
CA ALA A 242 0.85 12.48 -6.96
C ALA A 242 2.23 12.60 -6.30
N CYS A 243 2.32 12.30 -5.00
CA CYS A 243 3.59 12.33 -4.26
C CYS A 243 3.59 11.39 -3.04
N GLY A 244 4.76 10.93 -2.67
CA GLY A 244 4.97 10.01 -1.54
C GLY A 244 4.70 8.55 -1.91
N GLY A 245 4.39 7.71 -0.93
CA GLY A 245 4.29 6.25 -1.10
C GLY A 245 3.19 5.74 -2.06
N VAL A 246 2.34 6.61 -2.60
CA VAL A 246 1.36 6.29 -3.64
C VAL A 246 1.99 6.24 -5.04
N THR A 247 3.25 6.69 -5.20
CA THR A 247 3.91 6.83 -6.51
C THR A 247 4.90 5.71 -6.80
N ALA A 248 5.09 5.42 -8.07
CA ALA A 248 6.07 4.48 -8.58
C ALA A 248 7.40 5.14 -8.98
N GLY A 249 8.42 4.34 -9.25
CA GLY A 249 9.62 4.72 -9.98
C GLY A 249 10.79 5.20 -9.13
N VAL A 250 10.58 5.60 -7.89
CA VAL A 250 11.67 6.12 -7.05
C VAL A 250 12.59 5.02 -6.53
N HIS A 251 11.98 3.90 -6.08
CA HIS A 251 12.68 2.85 -5.34
C HIS A 251 13.10 1.65 -6.21
N GLY A 252 12.41 1.44 -7.34
CA GLY A 252 12.62 0.23 -8.16
C GLY A 252 12.32 -1.03 -7.36
N ALA A 253 13.10 -2.08 -7.57
CA ALA A 253 12.93 -3.38 -6.92
C ALA A 253 13.62 -3.48 -5.54
N GLY A 254 13.88 -2.36 -4.85
CA GLY A 254 14.51 -2.41 -3.52
C GLY A 254 14.51 -1.06 -2.81
N LEU A 255 14.32 -1.10 -1.50
CA LEU A 255 14.23 0.09 -0.66
C LEU A 255 15.55 0.34 0.08
N LEU A 256 16.25 1.40 -0.29
CA LEU A 256 17.38 1.87 0.52
C LEU A 256 16.85 2.44 1.83
N LYS A 257 17.40 1.98 2.98
CA LYS A 257 16.94 2.39 4.32
C LYS A 257 16.88 3.92 4.44
N GLY A 258 15.72 4.46 4.79
CA GLY A 258 15.45 5.90 4.92
C GLY A 258 15.03 6.61 3.64
N ASN A 259 15.05 5.94 2.48
CA ASN A 259 14.63 6.55 1.22
C ASN A 259 13.12 6.82 1.16
N ALA A 260 12.30 6.01 1.83
CA ALA A 260 10.85 6.21 1.82
C ALA A 260 10.47 7.57 2.44
N GLU A 261 11.06 7.90 3.58
CA GLU A 261 10.84 9.15 4.28
C GLU A 261 11.44 10.34 3.51
N THR A 262 12.66 10.16 2.97
CA THR A 262 13.30 11.19 2.14
C THR A 262 12.47 11.47 0.90
N ALA A 263 12.01 10.45 0.19
CA ALA A 263 11.17 10.57 -0.99
C ALA A 263 9.83 11.26 -0.66
N ALA A 264 9.18 10.90 0.44
CA ALA A 264 7.94 11.55 0.86
C ALA A 264 8.11 13.06 1.04
N LEU A 265 9.23 13.49 1.60
CA LEU A 265 9.53 14.90 1.83
C LEU A 265 10.00 15.62 0.55
N VAL A 266 10.88 15.01 -0.22
CA VAL A 266 11.40 15.56 -1.49
C VAL A 266 10.28 15.73 -2.50
N PHE A 267 9.51 14.68 -2.77
CA PHE A 267 8.43 14.74 -3.75
C PHE A 267 7.22 15.52 -3.25
N GLY A 268 6.94 15.54 -1.92
CA GLY A 268 5.98 16.46 -1.35
C GLY A 268 6.38 17.93 -1.61
N ARG A 269 7.65 18.29 -1.37
CA ARG A 269 8.17 19.61 -1.70
C ARG A 269 8.12 19.91 -3.20
N ARG A 270 8.45 18.92 -4.04
CA ARG A 270 8.41 19.05 -5.50
C ARG A 270 6.98 19.30 -5.99
N ALA A 271 6.01 18.51 -5.53
CA ALA A 271 4.59 18.72 -5.83
C ALA A 271 4.13 20.12 -5.44
N GLY A 272 4.50 20.60 -4.23
CA GLY A 272 4.22 21.96 -3.80
C GLY A 272 4.86 23.04 -4.72
N HIS A 273 6.06 22.82 -5.24
CA HIS A 273 6.67 23.73 -6.22
C HIS A 273 5.94 23.69 -7.57
N THR A 274 5.50 22.53 -8.02
CA THR A 274 4.69 22.38 -9.23
C THR A 274 3.39 23.18 -9.09
N LEU A 275 2.68 23.05 -7.99
CA LEU A 275 1.47 23.82 -7.69
C LEU A 275 1.73 25.34 -7.72
N THR A 276 2.94 25.83 -7.36
CA THR A 276 3.24 27.26 -7.43
C THR A 276 3.40 27.79 -8.85
N ARG A 277 3.50 26.94 -9.85
CA ARG A 277 3.76 27.28 -11.26
C ARG A 277 2.56 26.97 -12.18
N MET A 278 1.57 26.24 -11.67
CA MET A 278 0.37 25.87 -12.43
C MET A 278 -0.65 27.01 -12.41
N ASP A 279 -1.40 27.11 -13.49
CA ASP A 279 -2.67 27.83 -13.52
C ASP A 279 -3.78 26.88 -13.08
N PHE A 280 -4.50 27.24 -12.03
CA PHE A 280 -5.59 26.41 -11.51
C PHE A 280 -6.84 26.63 -12.36
N LEU A 281 -7.28 25.52 -12.96
CA LEU A 281 -8.51 25.53 -13.73
C LEU A 281 -9.70 25.23 -12.79
N PRO A 282 -10.88 25.77 -13.05
CA PRO A 282 -12.05 25.46 -12.27
C PRO A 282 -12.43 23.97 -12.41
N GLY A 283 -13.06 23.44 -11.38
CA GLY A 283 -13.72 22.14 -11.44
C GLY A 283 -15.07 22.19 -12.14
N ALA A 284 -15.78 21.06 -12.11
CA ALA A 284 -17.13 20.95 -12.63
C ALA A 284 -18.11 21.84 -11.87
N ASP A 285 -19.17 22.27 -12.56
CA ASP A 285 -20.30 22.98 -11.95
C ASP A 285 -21.12 22.06 -11.03
N GLU A 286 -21.99 22.65 -10.21
CA GLU A 286 -22.79 21.94 -9.24
C GLU A 286 -23.74 20.90 -9.90
N GLU A 287 -24.33 21.22 -11.03
CA GLU A 287 -25.27 20.34 -11.72
C GLU A 287 -24.56 19.07 -12.21
N SER A 288 -23.42 19.24 -12.84
CA SER A 288 -22.54 18.12 -13.27
C SER A 288 -22.12 17.25 -12.10
N ILE A 289 -21.75 17.85 -10.96
CA ILE A 289 -21.37 17.12 -9.75
C ILE A 289 -22.57 16.34 -9.18
N TYR A 290 -23.74 16.94 -9.06
CA TYR A 290 -24.94 16.25 -8.56
C TYR A 290 -25.31 15.07 -9.44
N LYS A 291 -25.29 15.25 -10.77
CA LYS A 291 -25.57 14.19 -11.72
C LYS A 291 -24.61 13.01 -11.53
N TRP A 292 -23.31 13.31 -11.51
CA TRP A 292 -22.25 12.29 -11.34
C TRP A 292 -22.36 11.55 -10.02
N VAL A 293 -22.62 12.24 -8.90
CA VAL A 293 -22.73 11.61 -7.58
C VAL A 293 -23.96 10.70 -7.51
N ASN A 294 -25.08 11.11 -8.09
CA ASN A 294 -26.30 10.30 -8.14
C ASN A 294 -26.12 8.99 -8.93
N GLU A 295 -25.17 8.96 -9.86
CA GLU A 295 -24.79 7.75 -10.60
C GLU A 295 -23.88 6.82 -9.78
N LEU A 296 -23.21 7.32 -8.73
CA LEU A 296 -22.21 6.58 -7.96
C LEU A 296 -22.71 6.07 -6.61
N VAL A 297 -23.68 6.73 -5.99
CA VAL A 297 -24.03 6.48 -4.59
C VAL A 297 -25.37 5.78 -4.48
N PHE A 298 -25.31 4.52 -4.07
CA PHE A 298 -26.48 3.72 -3.76
C PHE A 298 -26.41 3.27 -2.29
N ILE A 299 -27.50 3.47 -1.55
CA ILE A 299 -27.57 3.19 -0.12
C ILE A 299 -28.69 2.19 0.12
N GLY A 300 -28.41 1.17 0.91
CA GLY A 300 -29.33 0.14 1.34
C GLY A 300 -29.50 0.10 2.85
N GLN A 301 -30.02 -1.00 3.34
CA GLN A 301 -30.34 -1.19 4.77
C GLN A 301 -29.65 -2.41 5.39
N LYS A 302 -29.12 -3.32 4.56
CA LYS A 302 -28.57 -4.59 5.04
C LYS A 302 -27.19 -4.40 5.64
N ASP A 303 -27.00 -4.84 6.87
CA ASP A 303 -25.68 -4.86 7.53
C ASP A 303 -24.79 -5.90 6.86
N GLN A 304 -23.56 -5.52 6.50
CA GLN A 304 -22.58 -6.32 5.78
C GLN A 304 -21.26 -6.47 6.55
N ALA A 305 -21.22 -6.11 7.83
CA ALA A 305 -19.97 -6.03 8.59
C ALA A 305 -19.19 -7.35 8.61
N GLU A 306 -19.86 -8.49 8.79
CA GLU A 306 -19.23 -9.82 8.81
C GLU A 306 -18.64 -10.17 7.45
N ALA A 307 -19.39 -9.96 6.36
CA ALA A 307 -18.91 -10.22 5.01
C ALA A 307 -17.69 -9.34 4.68
N TYR A 308 -17.73 -8.05 5.06
CA TYR A 308 -16.61 -7.14 4.84
C TYR A 308 -15.36 -7.55 5.63
N ALA A 309 -15.52 -7.95 6.89
CA ALA A 309 -14.41 -8.43 7.72
C ALA A 309 -13.75 -9.67 7.12
N ARG A 310 -14.55 -10.64 6.67
CA ARG A 310 -14.06 -11.85 6.01
C ARG A 310 -13.34 -11.54 4.70
N ILE A 311 -13.93 -10.75 3.81
CA ILE A 311 -13.29 -10.36 2.55
C ILE A 311 -11.94 -9.69 2.83
N ARG A 312 -11.87 -8.84 3.86
CA ARG A 312 -10.62 -8.16 4.24
C ARG A 312 -9.52 -9.13 4.66
N GLN A 313 -9.86 -10.11 5.48
CA GLN A 313 -8.91 -11.14 5.92
C GLN A 313 -8.42 -11.97 4.75
N GLU A 314 -9.33 -12.35 3.85
CA GLU A 314 -9.01 -13.14 2.68
C GLU A 314 -8.07 -12.39 1.71
N ILE A 315 -8.24 -11.08 1.55
CA ILE A 315 -7.31 -10.25 0.77
C ILE A 315 -5.90 -10.32 1.36
N ALA A 316 -5.76 -10.17 2.68
CA ALA A 316 -4.45 -10.20 3.34
C ALA A 316 -3.80 -11.58 3.23
N HIS A 317 -4.56 -12.64 3.48
CA HIS A 317 -4.10 -14.02 3.33
C HIS A 317 -3.64 -14.29 1.89
N THR A 318 -4.46 -13.93 0.91
CA THR A 318 -4.15 -14.13 -0.51
C THR A 318 -2.89 -13.39 -0.93
N LEU A 319 -2.71 -12.13 -0.50
CA LEU A 319 -1.50 -11.36 -0.82
C LEU A 319 -0.25 -11.96 -0.18
N ASN A 320 -0.31 -12.40 1.08
CA ASN A 320 0.83 -13.07 1.72
C ASN A 320 1.20 -14.38 1.02
N ALA A 321 0.20 -15.18 0.65
CA ALA A 321 0.41 -16.47 -0.03
C ALA A 321 0.93 -16.32 -1.47
N SER A 322 0.41 -15.33 -2.22
CA SER A 322 0.58 -15.24 -3.68
C SER A 322 1.50 -14.09 -4.12
N ALA A 323 1.66 -13.07 -3.30
CA ALA A 323 2.48 -11.89 -3.56
C ALA A 323 3.44 -11.57 -2.40
N GLY A 324 3.80 -12.55 -1.57
CA GLY A 324 4.80 -12.44 -0.51
C GLY A 324 6.23 -12.35 -1.06
N GLU A 325 7.23 -12.67 -0.23
CA GLU A 325 8.64 -12.58 -0.61
C GLU A 325 9.02 -13.52 -1.76
N ILE A 326 8.52 -14.75 -1.74
CA ILE A 326 8.77 -15.76 -2.78
C ILE A 326 7.48 -16.08 -3.49
N ARG A 327 7.49 -15.96 -4.81
CA ARG A 327 6.30 -16.08 -5.65
C ARG A 327 6.49 -17.15 -6.71
N THR A 328 5.48 -17.96 -6.93
CA THR A 328 5.43 -18.92 -8.04
C THR A 328 4.29 -18.55 -8.98
N GLN A 329 4.37 -19.00 -10.22
CA GLN A 329 3.33 -18.73 -11.19
C GLN A 329 1.98 -19.27 -10.71
N GLU A 330 1.96 -20.51 -10.22
CA GLU A 330 0.76 -21.18 -9.71
C GLU A 330 0.09 -20.36 -8.59
N LYS A 331 0.86 -19.95 -7.57
CA LYS A 331 0.34 -19.15 -6.46
C LYS A 331 -0.22 -17.81 -6.92
N ILE A 332 0.43 -17.13 -7.89
CA ILE A 332 -0.06 -15.87 -8.42
C ILE A 332 -1.38 -16.06 -9.17
N GLU A 333 -1.46 -17.10 -10.02
CA GLU A 333 -2.67 -17.42 -10.78
C GLU A 333 -3.84 -17.79 -9.86
N ASP A 334 -3.59 -18.55 -8.80
CA ASP A 334 -4.61 -18.88 -7.80
C ASP A 334 -5.04 -17.65 -7.01
N GLY A 335 -4.09 -16.78 -6.61
CA GLY A 335 -4.41 -15.50 -5.99
C GLY A 335 -5.29 -14.62 -6.87
N LEU A 336 -5.05 -14.58 -8.18
CA LEU A 336 -5.90 -13.86 -9.13
C LEU A 336 -7.33 -14.41 -9.20
N LYS A 337 -7.49 -15.75 -9.15
CA LYS A 337 -8.82 -16.38 -9.09
C LYS A 337 -9.56 -16.01 -7.81
N ILE A 338 -8.86 -16.06 -6.65
CA ILE A 338 -9.43 -15.69 -5.36
C ILE A 338 -9.85 -14.21 -5.35
N VAL A 339 -8.96 -13.30 -5.75
CA VAL A 339 -9.28 -11.86 -5.80
C VAL A 339 -10.46 -11.57 -6.74
N ALA A 340 -10.54 -12.27 -7.89
CA ALA A 340 -11.67 -12.13 -8.81
C ALA A 340 -12.98 -12.63 -8.17
N HIS A 341 -12.94 -13.73 -7.44
CA HIS A 341 -14.10 -14.25 -6.69
C HIS A 341 -14.55 -13.26 -5.61
N LEU A 342 -13.63 -12.76 -4.80
CA LEU A 342 -13.94 -11.77 -3.76
C LEU A 342 -14.50 -10.46 -4.34
N GLN A 343 -14.01 -10.01 -5.50
CA GLN A 343 -14.57 -8.84 -6.19
C GLN A 343 -16.02 -9.11 -6.64
N HIS A 344 -16.28 -10.31 -7.14
CA HIS A 344 -17.63 -10.71 -7.55
C HIS A 344 -18.56 -10.75 -6.33
N GLU A 345 -18.10 -11.38 -5.26
CA GLU A 345 -18.85 -11.43 -4.00
C GLU A 345 -19.17 -10.04 -3.46
N LEU A 346 -18.17 -9.14 -3.38
CA LEU A 346 -18.38 -7.76 -2.91
C LEU A 346 -19.45 -7.03 -3.75
N ASN A 347 -19.49 -7.31 -5.06
CA ASN A 347 -20.45 -6.70 -5.97
C ASN A 347 -21.86 -7.31 -5.83
N ASP A 348 -21.97 -8.57 -5.46
CA ASP A 348 -23.24 -9.28 -5.30
C ASP A 348 -23.88 -9.05 -3.92
N LEU A 349 -23.12 -8.50 -2.96
CA LEU A 349 -23.69 -8.12 -1.67
C LEU A 349 -24.76 -7.04 -1.83
N ASP A 350 -25.82 -7.15 -1.04
CA ASP A 350 -26.87 -6.13 -0.98
C ASP A 350 -26.28 -4.76 -0.62
N LEU A 351 -27.03 -3.71 -0.99
CA LEU A 351 -26.66 -2.35 -0.66
C LEU A 351 -26.58 -2.16 0.85
N CYS A 352 -25.45 -1.66 1.32
CA CYS A 352 -25.20 -1.43 2.74
C CYS A 352 -25.73 -0.08 3.23
N PRO A 353 -25.93 0.08 4.54
CA PRO A 353 -26.27 1.38 5.12
C PRO A 353 -25.13 2.38 4.97
N LEU A 354 -25.48 3.66 5.02
CA LEU A 354 -24.54 4.76 4.82
C LEU A 354 -23.28 4.66 5.70
N ARG A 355 -23.38 4.13 6.92
CA ARG A 355 -22.24 3.94 7.83
C ARG A 355 -21.18 2.97 7.32
N GLN A 356 -21.55 2.07 6.40
CA GLN A 356 -20.67 1.03 5.84
C GLN A 356 -20.20 1.32 4.41
N VAL A 357 -20.65 2.40 3.81
CA VAL A 357 -20.25 2.76 2.43
C VAL A 357 -18.75 2.96 2.34
N TYR A 358 -18.13 3.55 3.37
CA TYR A 358 -16.70 3.74 3.42
C TYR A 358 -15.94 2.39 3.42
N GLU A 359 -16.36 1.45 4.26
CA GLU A 359 -15.78 0.10 4.35
C GLU A 359 -15.87 -0.63 3.00
N LYS A 360 -17.04 -0.56 2.35
CA LYS A 360 -17.23 -1.14 1.01
C LYS A 360 -16.27 -0.54 -0.01
N MET A 361 -16.11 0.78 -0.02
CA MET A 361 -15.21 1.46 -0.95
C MET A 361 -13.73 1.12 -0.68
N GLU A 362 -13.34 1.00 0.58
CA GLU A 362 -11.98 0.58 0.92
C GLU A 362 -11.70 -0.85 0.48
N LEU A 363 -12.66 -1.78 0.62
CA LEU A 363 -12.53 -3.13 0.09
C LEU A 363 -12.38 -3.16 -1.43
N ASP A 364 -13.18 -2.37 -2.14
CA ASP A 364 -13.07 -2.24 -3.58
C ASP A 364 -11.67 -1.76 -3.99
N PHE A 365 -11.13 -0.74 -3.32
CA PHE A 365 -9.76 -0.27 -3.55
C PHE A 365 -8.70 -1.31 -3.19
N ALA A 366 -8.90 -2.05 -2.11
CA ALA A 366 -8.01 -3.13 -1.68
C ALA A 366 -7.97 -4.26 -2.71
N LEU A 367 -9.11 -4.68 -3.22
CA LEU A 367 -9.22 -5.71 -4.27
C LEU A 367 -8.57 -5.25 -5.59
N ILE A 368 -8.75 -3.97 -5.96
CA ILE A 368 -8.06 -3.38 -7.11
C ILE A 368 -6.54 -3.43 -6.90
N ALA A 369 -6.04 -2.97 -5.75
CA ALA A 369 -4.62 -2.97 -5.46
C ALA A 369 -4.04 -4.40 -5.45
N ALA A 370 -4.73 -5.36 -4.81
CA ALA A 370 -4.33 -6.76 -4.79
C ALA A 370 -4.27 -7.36 -6.20
N ARG A 371 -5.32 -7.15 -7.00
CA ARG A 371 -5.38 -7.63 -8.38
C ARG A 371 -4.24 -7.06 -9.22
N LEU A 372 -3.98 -5.76 -9.14
CA LEU A 372 -2.92 -5.11 -9.90
C LEU A 372 -1.53 -5.60 -9.48
N THR A 373 -1.31 -5.83 -8.20
CA THR A 373 -0.07 -6.43 -7.67
C THR A 373 0.16 -7.82 -8.23
N LEU A 374 -0.88 -8.66 -8.25
CA LEU A 374 -0.79 -10.01 -8.79
C LEU A 374 -0.59 -10.02 -10.32
N LEU A 375 -1.29 -9.15 -11.06
CA LEU A 375 -1.09 -9.01 -12.50
C LEU A 375 0.34 -8.54 -12.83
N ALA A 376 0.85 -7.52 -12.13
CA ALA A 376 2.23 -7.08 -12.30
C ALA A 376 3.23 -8.18 -11.94
N SER A 377 2.93 -8.98 -10.91
CA SER A 377 3.74 -10.14 -10.53
C SER A 377 3.71 -11.24 -11.58
N LEU A 378 2.61 -11.44 -12.28
CA LEU A 378 2.51 -12.43 -13.34
C LEU A 378 3.37 -12.04 -14.56
N GLU A 379 3.39 -10.75 -14.90
CA GLU A 379 4.16 -10.21 -16.02
C GLU A 379 5.68 -10.24 -15.79
N ARG A 380 6.13 -10.27 -14.53
CA ARG A 380 7.55 -10.36 -14.22
C ARG A 380 7.96 -11.81 -14.01
N GLU A 381 8.73 -12.34 -14.94
CA GLU A 381 9.13 -13.75 -14.96
C GLU A 381 10.39 -14.05 -14.13
N GLU A 382 11.28 -13.06 -13.92
CA GLU A 382 12.56 -13.26 -13.25
C GLU A 382 12.64 -12.60 -11.88
N SER A 383 13.50 -13.14 -11.01
CA SER A 383 13.83 -12.54 -9.72
C SER A 383 14.57 -11.23 -9.88
N CYS A 384 14.20 -10.21 -9.10
CA CYS A 384 14.81 -8.89 -9.17
C CYS A 384 14.70 -8.15 -7.83
N GLY A 385 15.82 -7.82 -7.21
CA GLY A 385 15.83 -7.11 -5.93
C GLY A 385 15.02 -7.82 -4.83
N CYS A 386 13.98 -7.14 -4.33
CA CYS A 386 13.06 -7.71 -3.33
C CYS A 386 12.01 -8.67 -3.92
N TYR A 387 11.86 -8.73 -5.23
CA TYR A 387 10.96 -9.65 -5.90
C TYR A 387 11.68 -10.98 -6.18
N LYS A 388 11.17 -12.08 -5.65
CA LYS A 388 11.74 -13.42 -5.85
C LYS A 388 10.74 -14.31 -6.57
N ARG A 389 11.07 -14.68 -7.82
CA ARG A 389 10.34 -15.65 -8.63
C ARG A 389 10.96 -17.02 -8.46
N ALA A 390 10.15 -18.05 -8.22
CA ALA A 390 10.63 -19.40 -7.99
C ALA A 390 9.78 -20.45 -8.71
N VAL A 391 10.37 -21.61 -8.92
CA VAL A 391 9.69 -22.87 -9.25
C VAL A 391 9.80 -23.77 -8.02
N ILE A 392 8.74 -24.47 -7.69
CA ILE A 392 8.73 -25.49 -6.61
C ILE A 392 8.80 -26.84 -7.28
N HIS A 393 9.83 -27.63 -6.95
CA HIS A 393 9.99 -29.00 -7.38
C HIS A 393 9.63 -29.91 -6.20
N ARG A 394 8.71 -30.85 -6.41
CA ARG A 394 8.48 -31.93 -5.44
C ARG A 394 9.52 -33.00 -5.66
N VAL A 395 10.32 -33.26 -4.66
CA VAL A 395 11.36 -34.28 -4.66
C VAL A 395 10.99 -35.36 -3.62
N GLU A 396 11.02 -36.61 -4.03
CA GLU A 396 10.85 -37.74 -3.09
C GLU A 396 11.94 -37.67 -2.03
N LYS A 397 11.57 -37.75 -0.76
CA LYS A 397 12.54 -37.87 0.32
C LYS A 397 13.24 -39.24 0.15
N ASN A 398 14.54 -39.20 -0.10
CA ASN A 398 15.35 -40.39 0.05
C ASN A 398 15.28 -40.84 1.51
N VAL A 399 14.40 -41.78 1.80
CA VAL A 399 14.44 -42.52 3.05
C VAL A 399 15.68 -43.43 2.92
N GLU A 400 16.82 -42.95 3.39
CA GLU A 400 17.93 -43.85 3.70
C GLU A 400 17.38 -44.80 4.79
N GLU A 401 17.02 -45.98 4.41
CA GLU A 401 16.83 -47.11 5.35
C GLU A 401 18.15 -47.21 6.13
N GLU A 402 18.22 -46.67 7.33
CA GLU A 402 19.19 -47.12 8.31
C GLU A 402 18.96 -48.61 8.51
N LEU A 403 19.71 -49.41 7.78
CA LEU A 403 19.87 -50.84 8.07
C LEU A 403 20.44 -50.93 9.49
N VAL A 404 19.54 -51.12 10.45
CA VAL A 404 19.93 -51.54 11.80
C VAL A 404 20.58 -52.91 11.64
N PRO A 405 21.82 -53.12 12.00
CA PRO A 405 22.42 -54.45 12.03
C PRO A 405 21.69 -55.26 13.10
N GLU A 406 21.04 -56.36 12.68
CA GLU A 406 20.70 -57.45 13.60
C GLU A 406 22.00 -58.01 14.17
N GLU A 407 22.35 -57.65 15.38
CA GLU A 407 23.24 -58.48 16.20
C GLU A 407 22.53 -58.88 17.48
N ALA A 408 22.43 -60.19 17.58
CA ALA A 408 21.92 -60.95 18.71
C ALA A 408 22.77 -60.77 19.97
N THR A 409 22.18 -60.90 21.08
CA THR A 409 22.36 -61.83 22.17
C THR A 409 22.12 -61.20 23.53
N ASP A 410 21.24 -61.87 24.24
CA ASP A 410 21.08 -61.99 25.68
C ASP A 410 22.16 -61.43 26.57
N GLU A 411 21.74 -60.62 27.55
CA GLU A 411 22.13 -60.76 28.94
C GLU A 411 21.20 -59.92 29.84
N GLU A 412 20.60 -60.67 30.80
CA GLU A 412 19.90 -60.13 31.96
C GLU A 412 20.77 -59.17 32.77
N ILE A 413 20.26 -58.07 33.24
CA ILE A 413 20.62 -57.52 34.58
C ILE A 413 19.50 -56.53 35.05
N SER A 414 18.88 -56.97 36.10
CA SER A 414 18.28 -56.34 37.31
C SER A 414 17.85 -54.87 37.29
N THR A 415 16.59 -54.75 37.66
CA THR A 415 15.96 -53.68 38.43
C THR A 415 16.87 -52.97 39.42
N GLU A 416 16.84 -51.62 39.40
CA GLU A 416 16.49 -50.76 40.51
C GLU A 416 16.90 -49.29 40.23
N GLU A 417 16.06 -48.39 40.71
CA GLU A 417 16.31 -46.96 40.92
C GLU A 417 16.30 -46.01 39.69
N ALA A 418 15.12 -45.42 39.46
CA ALA A 418 14.94 -43.96 39.47
C ALA A 418 13.45 -43.57 39.34
N GLN A 419 12.75 -43.66 40.45
CA GLN A 419 11.60 -42.80 40.68
C GLN A 419 12.14 -41.43 41.13
N ALA A 420 11.85 -40.39 40.38
CA ALA A 420 11.50 -39.06 40.92
C ALA A 420 11.32 -38.03 39.82
N GLU A 421 10.30 -37.27 39.99
CA GLU A 421 9.97 -36.01 39.29
C GLU A 421 9.09 -36.12 38.01
N THR A 422 7.83 -36.51 38.27
CA THR A 422 6.67 -36.03 37.53
C THR A 422 5.54 -35.74 38.51
N GLU A 423 5.48 -34.52 39.03
CA GLU A 423 4.26 -34.00 39.60
C GLU A 423 4.07 -32.54 39.22
N SER A 424 2.85 -32.29 38.87
CA SER A 424 2.10 -31.03 38.71
C SER A 424 2.09 -30.43 37.28
N ILE A 425 1.03 -30.69 36.59
CA ILE A 425 -0.17 -29.86 36.48
C ILE A 425 -1.28 -30.70 35.84
N ALA A 426 -2.15 -31.22 36.69
CA ALA A 426 -3.44 -31.77 36.25
C ALA A 426 -4.54 -30.77 36.66
N GLY A 427 -5.46 -30.53 35.72
CA GLY A 427 -6.80 -30.12 36.14
C GLY A 427 -7.30 -28.80 35.56
N LYS A 428 -7.95 -28.90 34.41
CA LYS A 428 -9.28 -28.31 34.21
C LYS A 428 -9.96 -28.92 32.99
N SER A 429 -10.90 -29.78 33.26
CA SER A 429 -11.90 -30.29 32.34
C SER A 429 -12.76 -29.14 31.81
N ILE A 430 -12.89 -29.04 30.49
CA ILE A 430 -13.97 -28.30 29.83
C ILE A 430 -14.84 -29.32 29.12
N GLN A 431 -16.12 -29.28 29.48
CA GLN A 431 -17.19 -30.10 28.95
C GLN A 431 -17.37 -29.87 27.45
N GLU A 432 -17.44 -30.96 26.70
CA GLU A 432 -17.92 -31.00 25.34
C GLU A 432 -19.43 -30.69 25.30
N GLU A 433 -19.83 -29.58 24.72
CA GLU A 433 -21.17 -29.43 24.17
C GLU A 433 -21.13 -29.76 22.68
N GLN A 434 -21.79 -30.87 22.35
CA GLN A 434 -22.06 -31.27 20.96
C GLN A 434 -23.06 -30.31 20.34
N SER A 435 -22.66 -29.55 19.33
CA SER A 435 -23.53 -28.89 18.38
C SER A 435 -23.29 -29.43 16.98
N ALA A 436 -24.38 -29.64 16.24
CA ALA A 436 -24.49 -30.27 14.94
C ALA A 436 -23.63 -29.62 13.84
N PRO A 437 -23.26 -30.34 12.77
CA PRO A 437 -22.37 -29.83 11.73
C PRO A 437 -23.08 -28.78 10.88
N ASP A 438 -22.49 -27.61 10.82
CA ASP A 438 -22.82 -26.57 9.87
C ASP A 438 -21.98 -26.81 8.61
N ASP A 439 -22.67 -27.09 7.48
CA ASP A 439 -22.07 -27.30 6.16
C ASP A 439 -21.60 -25.97 5.54
N SER A 440 -20.68 -25.30 6.18
CA SER A 440 -19.91 -24.23 5.56
C SER A 440 -18.56 -24.80 5.11
N ILE A 441 -18.40 -24.99 3.80
CA ILE A 441 -17.14 -25.38 3.17
C ILE A 441 -16.12 -24.26 3.37
N ALA A 442 -15.40 -24.30 4.48
CA ALA A 442 -14.14 -23.60 4.61
C ALA A 442 -13.12 -24.37 3.76
N VAL A 443 -12.80 -23.86 2.58
CA VAL A 443 -11.63 -24.33 1.83
C VAL A 443 -10.41 -23.78 2.54
N VAL A 444 -9.99 -24.47 3.58
CA VAL A 444 -8.68 -24.33 4.17
C VAL A 444 -7.73 -25.12 3.28
N CYS A 445 -7.09 -24.46 2.32
CA CYS A 445 -5.94 -25.03 1.64
C CYS A 445 -4.72 -24.94 2.57
N GLU A 446 -4.68 -25.79 3.59
CA GLU A 446 -3.37 -26.17 4.14
C GLU A 446 -2.70 -27.05 3.09
N PRO A 447 -1.46 -26.77 2.68
CA PRO A 447 -0.72 -27.70 1.85
C PRO A 447 -0.61 -29.01 2.65
N LEU A 448 -1.18 -30.07 2.13
CA LEU A 448 -0.96 -31.43 2.63
C LEU A 448 0.56 -31.63 2.66
N LYS A 449 1.16 -31.60 3.84
CA LYS A 449 2.55 -32.04 4.02
C LYS A 449 2.57 -33.54 3.74
N ASP A 450 2.89 -33.89 2.52
CA ASP A 450 3.10 -35.26 2.14
C ASP A 450 4.39 -35.73 2.83
N PRO A 451 4.35 -36.74 3.69
CA PRO A 451 5.54 -37.22 4.40
C PRO A 451 6.61 -37.82 3.46
N GLU A 452 6.26 -38.18 2.24
CA GLU A 452 7.16 -38.80 1.25
C GLU A 452 7.87 -37.77 0.36
N TYR A 453 7.45 -36.50 0.36
CA TYR A 453 8.01 -35.46 -0.51
C TYR A 453 8.50 -34.25 0.27
N GLU A 454 9.51 -33.60 -0.26
CA GLU A 454 10.04 -32.32 0.20
C GLU A 454 10.00 -31.31 -0.95
N ASP A 455 9.52 -30.10 -0.66
CA ASP A 455 9.48 -29.04 -1.65
C ASP A 455 10.86 -28.35 -1.74
N GLN A 456 11.53 -28.48 -2.87
CA GLN A 456 12.75 -27.74 -3.19
C GLN A 456 12.41 -26.49 -3.97
N ILE A 457 12.91 -25.33 -3.51
CA ILE A 457 12.63 -24.02 -4.10
C ILE A 457 13.84 -23.60 -4.93
N GLU A 458 13.64 -23.48 -6.24
CA GLU A 458 14.63 -22.93 -7.16
C GLU A 458 14.22 -21.52 -7.58
N LEU A 459 15.09 -20.53 -7.29
CA LEU A 459 14.87 -19.16 -7.74
C LEU A 459 15.17 -19.03 -9.23
N ILE A 460 14.29 -18.37 -9.95
CA ILE A 460 14.51 -18.04 -11.36
C ILE A 460 15.43 -16.83 -11.45
N GLU A 461 16.73 -17.09 -11.66
CA GLU A 461 17.74 -16.06 -11.85
C GLU A 461 18.11 -15.99 -13.33
N LYS A 462 17.71 -14.92 -13.98
CA LYS A 462 18.11 -14.57 -15.36
C LYS A 462 18.83 -13.23 -15.34
N GLU A 463 19.58 -12.95 -16.42
CA GLU A 463 20.16 -11.60 -16.58
C GLU A 463 19.03 -10.58 -16.67
N VAL A 464 18.89 -9.76 -15.62
CA VAL A 464 17.80 -8.79 -15.48
C VAL A 464 18.10 -7.58 -16.33
N LYS A 465 17.36 -7.41 -17.43
CA LYS A 465 17.35 -6.13 -18.17
C LYS A 465 16.45 -5.14 -17.43
N PRO A 466 16.87 -3.87 -17.28
CA PRO A 466 16.01 -2.85 -16.67
C PRO A 466 14.73 -2.68 -17.52
N TYR A 467 13.59 -3.06 -16.97
CA TYR A 467 12.27 -2.76 -17.53
C TYR A 467 11.24 -2.58 -16.42
N ARG A 468 10.24 -1.77 -16.69
CA ARG A 468 9.15 -1.51 -15.75
C ARG A 468 7.87 -2.16 -16.25
N VAL A 469 7.21 -2.90 -15.36
CA VAL A 469 5.86 -3.39 -15.61
C VAL A 469 4.90 -2.21 -15.42
N THR A 470 4.32 -1.75 -16.52
CA THR A 470 3.42 -0.59 -16.53
C THR A 470 2.01 -1.02 -16.85
N MET A 471 1.06 -0.62 -16.01
CA MET A 471 -0.35 -0.93 -16.15
C MET A 471 -1.11 0.28 -16.70
N LYS A 472 -1.73 0.10 -17.87
CA LYS A 472 -2.62 1.09 -18.48
C LYS A 472 -4.05 0.57 -18.47
N LEU A 473 -5.00 1.47 -18.27
CA LEU A 473 -6.43 1.10 -18.22
C LEU A 473 -6.90 0.33 -19.46
N SER A 474 -6.35 0.64 -20.63
CA SER A 474 -6.67 -0.05 -21.90
C SER A 474 -6.26 -1.54 -21.90
N SER A 475 -5.24 -1.92 -21.14
CA SER A 475 -4.82 -3.33 -20.99
C SER A 475 -5.54 -4.03 -19.81
N MET A 476 -6.19 -3.27 -18.94
CA MET A 476 -6.93 -3.78 -17.78
C MET A 476 -8.40 -4.12 -18.08
N ILE A 477 -8.93 -3.77 -19.26
CA ILE A 477 -10.31 -4.02 -19.71
C ILE A 477 -10.46 -5.49 -20.16
N LEU A 478 -10.09 -6.45 -19.33
CA LEU A 478 -10.39 -7.86 -19.56
C LEU A 478 -11.49 -8.40 -18.63
N MET A 479 -12.23 -7.52 -17.94
CA MET A 479 -13.50 -7.89 -17.36
C MET A 479 -14.62 -7.08 -18.03
N PRO A 480 -15.73 -7.72 -18.41
CA PRO A 480 -16.89 -6.97 -18.84
C PRO A 480 -17.24 -6.01 -17.72
N GLN A 481 -17.18 -4.71 -17.99
CA GLN A 481 -17.88 -3.74 -17.18
C GLN A 481 -19.34 -4.13 -17.28
N LYS A 482 -19.82 -4.95 -16.37
CA LYS A 482 -21.24 -4.89 -16.05
C LYS A 482 -21.43 -3.47 -15.55
N GLU A 483 -22.36 -2.80 -16.20
CA GLU A 483 -22.72 -1.42 -15.93
C GLU A 483 -22.67 -1.10 -14.43
N PRO A 484 -22.15 0.04 -14.05
CA PRO A 484 -22.03 0.39 -12.64
C PRO A 484 -23.42 0.34 -12.03
N TRP A 485 -23.65 -0.67 -11.18
CA TRP A 485 -24.71 -0.67 -10.18
C TRP A 485 -26.18 -0.65 -10.65
N ASN A 486 -26.49 -0.93 -11.92
CA ASN A 486 -27.88 -0.97 -12.37
C ASN A 486 -28.39 -2.42 -12.38
N LYS A 487 -28.98 -2.87 -11.26
CA LYS A 487 -30.06 -3.84 -11.28
C LYS A 487 -31.27 -3.18 -10.69
N ASN A 488 -32.08 -2.58 -11.60
CA ASN A 488 -33.50 -2.46 -11.42
C ASN A 488 -34.13 -3.79 -11.86
N SER A 489 -34.73 -4.46 -10.94
CA SER A 489 -36.02 -5.13 -11.02
C SER A 489 -36.29 -5.82 -9.69
#